data_b4d576d9fba62572e12d8014a6a79ae0
#
_entry.id   b4d576d9fba62572e12d8014a6a79ae0
#
_cell.length_a   1.000
_cell.length_b   1.000
_cell.length_c   1.000
_cell.angle_alpha   90.00
_cell.angle_beta   90.00
_cell.angle_gamma   90.00
#
_symmetry.space_group_name_H-M   'P 1'
#
loop_
_entity.id
_entity.type
_entity.pdbx_description
1 polymer ?
#
loop_
_entity_poly.entity_id
_entity_poly.type
_entity_poly.pdbx_seq_one_letter_code
_entity_poly.pdbx_strand_id
1 'polypeptide(L)'
;QTVETAKKYLGDVVCAVDIAGAEGLFPTENFAPVFAKVREYGLPMTIHAGEAAGPDSMKAALSFGTKRIGHGVAAIDDPELIKRLIDENVTLEVCVTSNYHTKVVPAINMHPIHNLLEAGVHVTVNSDNRTCSRTTLQKEKEVLKEELGFTDEEIEKMQEYAWEAR
;
A
#
# COMPACT_ATOMS: atom_id res chain seq x y z
N GLN A 1 5.44 -18.44 14.26
CA GLN A 1 5.99 -19.36 13.23
C GLN A 1 6.37 -18.61 11.93
N THR A 2 5.45 -17.89 11.24
CA THR A 2 5.75 -17.17 9.97
C THR A 2 6.91 -16.18 10.13
N VAL A 3 6.86 -15.31 11.12
CA VAL A 3 7.89 -14.30 11.40
C VAL A 3 9.25 -14.94 11.72
N GLU A 4 9.26 -16.05 12.44
CA GLU A 4 10.49 -16.81 12.75
C GLU A 4 11.10 -17.44 11.50
N THR A 5 10.25 -17.96 10.61
CA THR A 5 10.71 -18.49 9.33
C THR A 5 11.24 -17.37 8.45
N ALA A 6 10.55 -16.23 8.37
CA ALA A 6 11.02 -15.06 7.62
C ALA A 6 12.41 -14.60 8.12
N LYS A 7 12.61 -14.50 9.44
CA LYS A 7 13.91 -14.15 10.01
C LYS A 7 15.03 -15.11 9.57
N LYS A 8 14.73 -16.42 9.53
CA LYS A 8 15.72 -17.43 9.14
C LYS A 8 16.23 -17.26 7.71
N TYR A 9 15.37 -16.77 6.83
CA TYR A 9 15.65 -16.64 5.39
C TYR A 9 15.82 -15.19 4.93
N LEU A 10 15.88 -14.24 5.88
CA LEU A 10 16.12 -12.83 5.55
C LEU A 10 17.51 -12.65 4.89
N GLY A 11 17.51 -11.95 3.75
CA GLY A 11 18.72 -11.70 2.96
C GLY A 11 19.12 -12.84 2.01
N ASP A 12 18.38 -13.95 2.03
CA ASP A 12 18.49 -15.04 1.05
C ASP A 12 17.27 -15.00 0.10
N VAL A 13 16.14 -15.57 0.51
CA VAL A 13 14.92 -15.62 -0.30
C VAL A 13 13.79 -14.77 0.26
N VAL A 14 13.95 -14.21 1.45
CA VAL A 14 13.01 -13.30 2.09
C VAL A 14 13.64 -11.91 2.19
N CYS A 15 12.93 -10.89 1.70
CA CYS A 15 13.34 -9.49 1.81
C CYS A 15 12.49 -8.70 2.82
N ALA A 16 11.23 -9.09 3.02
CA ALA A 16 10.30 -8.41 3.93
C ALA A 16 9.17 -9.36 4.34
N VAL A 17 8.33 -8.90 5.25
CA VAL A 17 7.06 -9.54 5.61
C VAL A 17 5.90 -8.60 5.28
N ASP A 18 4.75 -9.20 4.98
CA ASP A 18 3.50 -8.48 4.75
C ASP A 18 2.37 -9.15 5.52
N ILE A 19 1.32 -8.37 5.80
CA ILE A 19 0.03 -8.90 6.22
C ILE A 19 -1.01 -8.50 5.18
N ALA A 20 -1.71 -9.49 4.65
CA ALA A 20 -2.80 -9.32 3.71
C ALA A 20 -3.95 -10.27 4.07
N GLY A 21 -5.17 -9.93 3.69
CA GLY A 21 -6.35 -10.76 3.93
C GLY A 21 -7.61 -9.95 4.13
N ALA A 22 -8.55 -10.50 4.90
CA ALA A 22 -9.86 -9.87 5.11
C ALA A 22 -9.77 -8.75 6.18
N GLU A 23 -9.22 -7.59 5.83
CA GLU A 23 -8.98 -6.44 6.70
C GLU A 23 -10.25 -6.04 7.49
N GLY A 24 -11.41 -6.01 6.83
CA GLY A 24 -12.69 -5.65 7.49
C GLY A 24 -13.17 -6.67 8.53
N LEU A 25 -12.66 -7.91 8.53
CA LEU A 25 -12.99 -8.94 9.51
C LEU A 25 -11.92 -9.11 10.59
N PHE A 26 -10.69 -8.75 10.28
CA PHE A 26 -9.54 -8.91 11.16
C PHE A 26 -8.84 -7.55 11.31
N PRO A 27 -9.29 -6.71 12.25
CA PRO A 27 -8.73 -5.39 12.49
C PRO A 27 -7.21 -5.40 12.65
N THR A 28 -6.55 -4.45 12.00
CA THR A 28 -5.08 -4.37 11.92
C THR A 28 -4.42 -4.32 13.30
N GLU A 29 -5.02 -3.65 14.27
CA GLU A 29 -4.53 -3.56 15.65
C GLU A 29 -4.39 -4.91 16.36
N ASN A 30 -5.15 -5.93 15.96
CA ASN A 30 -5.07 -7.28 16.54
C ASN A 30 -3.72 -7.96 16.26
N PHE A 31 -2.98 -7.46 15.27
CA PHE A 31 -1.68 -8.00 14.88
C PHE A 31 -0.49 -7.30 15.58
N ALA A 32 -0.74 -6.37 16.50
CA ALA A 32 0.30 -5.67 17.25
C ALA A 32 1.36 -6.62 17.86
N PRO A 33 1.01 -7.77 18.49
CA PRO A 33 2.01 -8.70 19.00
C PRO A 33 2.89 -9.32 17.92
N VAL A 34 2.36 -9.54 16.71
CA VAL A 34 3.10 -10.09 15.57
C VAL A 34 4.11 -9.06 15.09
N PHE A 35 3.67 -7.81 14.92
CA PHE A 35 4.53 -6.72 14.43
C PHE A 35 5.55 -6.25 15.49
N ALA A 36 5.26 -6.40 16.78
CA ALA A 36 6.27 -6.24 17.81
C ALA A 36 7.45 -7.20 17.59
N LYS A 37 7.16 -8.45 17.24
CA LYS A 37 8.20 -9.45 16.94
C LYS A 37 8.91 -9.19 15.60
N VAL A 38 8.20 -8.68 14.60
CA VAL A 38 8.80 -8.23 13.32
C VAL A 38 9.85 -7.16 13.58
N ARG A 39 9.53 -6.15 14.41
CA ARG A 39 10.48 -5.11 14.82
C ARG A 39 11.65 -5.64 15.64
N GLU A 40 11.37 -6.50 16.62
CA GLU A 40 12.42 -7.15 17.43
C GLU A 40 13.46 -7.87 16.55
N TYR A 41 13.00 -8.47 15.46
CA TYR A 41 13.87 -9.19 14.53
C TYR A 41 14.48 -8.30 13.44
N GLY A 42 14.13 -7.02 13.39
CA GLY A 42 14.61 -6.09 12.37
C GLY A 42 14.16 -6.45 10.95
N LEU A 43 12.99 -7.12 10.82
CA LEU A 43 12.46 -7.49 9.50
C LEU A 43 11.84 -6.26 8.82
N PRO A 44 12.20 -5.97 7.57
CA PRO A 44 11.44 -5.03 6.75
C PRO A 44 9.98 -5.50 6.62
N MET A 45 9.04 -4.54 6.53
CA MET A 45 7.62 -4.86 6.45
C MET A 45 6.86 -3.91 5.52
N THR A 46 5.83 -4.44 4.89
CA THR A 46 4.69 -3.69 4.37
C THR A 46 3.43 -4.20 5.06
N ILE A 47 2.35 -3.44 5.06
CA ILE A 47 1.10 -3.80 5.74
C ILE A 47 -0.06 -3.37 4.85
N HIS A 48 -0.90 -4.33 4.42
CA HIS A 48 -2.17 -4.00 3.78
C HIS A 48 -3.06 -3.30 4.80
N ALA A 49 -3.44 -2.06 4.52
CA ALA A 49 -4.31 -1.26 5.36
C ALA A 49 -5.01 -0.16 4.56
N GLY A 50 -6.25 0.14 4.90
CA GLY A 50 -7.04 1.18 4.23
C GLY A 50 -7.52 0.76 2.83
N GLU A 51 -7.68 -0.53 2.58
CA GLU A 51 -8.40 -1.07 1.43
C GLU A 51 -9.86 -1.35 1.79
N ALA A 52 -10.09 -2.29 2.70
CA ALA A 52 -11.43 -2.72 3.11
C ALA A 52 -11.84 -2.17 4.49
N ALA A 53 -10.97 -1.47 5.17
CA ALA A 53 -11.22 -0.73 6.40
C ALA A 53 -10.83 0.75 6.22
N GLY A 54 -11.26 1.59 7.16
CA GLY A 54 -11.03 3.04 7.11
C GLY A 54 -9.62 3.48 7.51
N PRO A 55 -9.42 4.81 7.66
CA PRO A 55 -8.13 5.40 8.04
C PRO A 55 -7.53 4.86 9.36
N ASP A 56 -8.36 4.39 10.28
CA ASP A 56 -7.88 3.86 11.58
C ASP A 56 -7.04 2.59 11.41
N SER A 57 -7.33 1.75 10.43
CA SER A 57 -6.50 0.60 10.06
C SER A 57 -5.10 1.05 9.63
N MET A 58 -4.99 2.11 8.83
CA MET A 58 -3.72 2.70 8.43
C MET A 58 -2.96 3.30 9.61
N LYS A 59 -3.66 3.99 10.52
CA LYS A 59 -3.06 4.54 11.75
C LYS A 59 -2.48 3.43 12.62
N ALA A 60 -3.19 2.29 12.73
CA ALA A 60 -2.70 1.11 13.43
C ALA A 60 -1.43 0.55 12.75
N ALA A 61 -1.43 0.40 11.42
CA ALA A 61 -0.26 -0.03 10.67
C ALA A 61 0.95 0.88 10.89
N LEU A 62 0.76 2.20 10.83
CA LEU A 62 1.81 3.18 11.12
C LEU A 62 2.35 3.08 12.54
N SER A 63 1.50 2.75 13.54
CA SER A 63 1.94 2.54 14.91
C SER A 63 2.90 1.36 15.07
N PHE A 64 2.87 0.42 14.13
CA PHE A 64 3.81 -0.71 14.07
C PHE A 64 5.16 -0.33 13.45
N GLY A 65 5.29 0.88 12.91
CA GLY A 65 6.53 1.42 12.37
C GLY A 65 6.79 1.05 10.91
N THR A 66 5.77 0.61 10.17
CA THR A 66 5.92 0.44 8.73
C THR A 66 6.13 1.77 8.02
N LYS A 67 6.87 1.73 6.92
CA LYS A 67 7.03 2.85 5.98
C LYS A 67 6.38 2.55 4.63
N ARG A 68 5.72 1.39 4.52
CA ARG A 68 5.02 0.95 3.32
C ARG A 68 3.65 0.42 3.70
N ILE A 69 2.62 0.88 3.01
CA ILE A 69 1.24 0.45 3.21
C ILE A 69 0.67 -0.04 1.88
N GLY A 70 0.24 -1.30 1.86
CA GLY A 70 -0.51 -1.85 0.72
C GLY A 70 -1.86 -1.14 0.58
N HIS A 71 -2.20 -0.74 -0.62
CA HIS A 71 -3.37 0.04 -1.01
C HIS A 71 -3.42 1.45 -0.40
N GLY A 72 -3.85 1.60 0.84
CA GLY A 72 -3.90 2.88 1.54
C GLY A 72 -4.93 3.87 0.99
N VAL A 73 -5.93 3.40 0.25
CA VAL A 73 -6.92 4.24 -0.45
C VAL A 73 -7.73 5.12 0.51
N ALA A 74 -8.03 4.59 1.71
CA ALA A 74 -8.80 5.29 2.73
C ALA A 74 -8.08 6.53 3.30
N ALA A 75 -6.80 6.76 3.00
CA ALA A 75 -6.09 7.96 3.42
C ALA A 75 -6.78 9.25 2.94
N ILE A 76 -7.47 9.19 1.79
CA ILE A 76 -8.14 10.35 1.21
C ILE A 76 -9.23 10.94 2.12
N ASP A 77 -9.78 10.13 3.02
CA ASP A 77 -10.86 10.53 3.92
C ASP A 77 -10.33 11.20 5.22
N ASP A 78 -9.01 11.29 5.40
CA ASP A 78 -8.39 11.82 6.62
C ASP A 78 -7.19 12.73 6.31
N PRO A 79 -7.39 14.06 6.30
CA PRO A 79 -6.31 15.02 6.01
C PRO A 79 -5.15 14.98 7.00
N GLU A 80 -5.40 14.65 8.27
CA GLU A 80 -4.34 14.50 9.27
C GLU A 80 -3.48 13.26 9.00
N LEU A 81 -4.12 12.19 8.52
CA LEU A 81 -3.40 10.99 8.08
C LEU A 81 -2.57 11.29 6.83
N ILE A 82 -3.11 12.01 5.84
CA ILE A 82 -2.34 12.45 4.66
C ILE A 82 -1.10 13.22 5.10
N LYS A 83 -1.27 14.22 5.98
CA LYS A 83 -0.14 14.97 6.52
C LYS A 83 0.90 14.07 7.18
N ARG A 84 0.46 13.11 7.99
CA ARG A 84 1.34 12.15 8.66
C ARG A 84 2.09 11.27 7.66
N LEU A 85 1.44 10.78 6.60
CA LEU A 85 2.07 9.98 5.55
C LEU A 85 3.21 10.74 4.88
N ILE A 86 2.99 12.04 4.60
CA ILE A 86 3.99 12.93 4.00
C ILE A 86 5.15 13.17 4.98
N ASP A 87 4.85 13.60 6.20
CA ASP A 87 5.85 13.95 7.23
C ASP A 87 6.74 12.74 7.57
N GLU A 88 6.19 11.54 7.55
CA GLU A 88 6.90 10.29 7.87
C GLU A 88 7.50 9.59 6.64
N ASN A 89 7.37 10.15 5.43
CA ASN A 89 7.79 9.54 4.16
C ASN A 89 7.26 8.11 4.00
N VAL A 90 5.96 7.92 4.21
CA VAL A 90 5.30 6.62 4.03
C VAL A 90 4.85 6.46 2.59
N THR A 91 5.15 5.33 1.99
CA THR A 91 4.77 5.01 0.61
C THR A 91 3.52 4.13 0.59
N LEU A 92 2.54 4.52 -0.23
CA LEU A 92 1.34 3.74 -0.52
C LEU A 92 1.54 2.89 -1.79
N GLU A 93 1.27 1.60 -1.69
CA GLU A 93 1.40 0.62 -2.78
C GLU A 93 0.04 0.42 -3.45
N VAL A 94 -0.38 1.38 -4.26
CA VAL A 94 -1.76 1.47 -4.80
C VAL A 94 -1.98 0.52 -5.97
N CYS A 95 -3.14 -0.15 -6.00
CA CYS A 95 -3.52 -1.18 -6.96
C CYS A 95 -4.88 -0.82 -7.60
N VAL A 96 -4.87 0.07 -8.61
CA VAL A 96 -6.09 0.71 -9.15
C VAL A 96 -7.11 -0.30 -9.64
N THR A 97 -6.70 -1.24 -10.51
CA THR A 97 -7.62 -2.26 -11.06
C THR A 97 -8.15 -3.19 -9.96
N SER A 98 -7.32 -3.56 -8.99
CA SER A 98 -7.75 -4.38 -7.85
C SER A 98 -8.78 -3.63 -7.01
N ASN A 99 -8.52 -2.37 -6.66
CA ASN A 99 -9.43 -1.55 -5.87
C ASN A 99 -10.80 -1.34 -6.54
N TYR A 100 -10.83 -1.29 -7.87
CA TYR A 100 -12.10 -1.31 -8.61
C TYR A 100 -12.80 -2.67 -8.52
N HIS A 101 -12.07 -3.78 -8.69
CA HIS A 101 -12.66 -5.13 -8.62
C HIS A 101 -13.14 -5.51 -7.22
N THR A 102 -12.44 -5.09 -6.18
CA THR A 102 -12.82 -5.28 -4.78
C THR A 102 -13.91 -4.28 -4.32
N LYS A 103 -14.31 -3.36 -5.22
CA LYS A 103 -15.33 -2.32 -4.98
C LYS A 103 -14.95 -1.32 -3.88
N VAL A 104 -13.68 -1.10 -3.66
CA VAL A 104 -13.17 0.01 -2.85
C VAL A 104 -13.55 1.34 -3.50
N VAL A 105 -13.51 1.38 -4.85
CA VAL A 105 -14.01 2.50 -5.63
C VAL A 105 -15.12 2.05 -6.57
N PRO A 106 -16.16 2.86 -6.82
CA PRO A 106 -17.29 2.49 -7.67
C PRO A 106 -16.94 2.48 -9.17
N ALA A 107 -15.91 3.25 -9.57
CA ALA A 107 -15.40 3.33 -10.95
C ALA A 107 -13.92 3.72 -10.93
N ILE A 108 -13.16 3.32 -11.95
CA ILE A 108 -11.72 3.60 -12.06
C ILE A 108 -11.46 5.12 -12.04
N ASN A 109 -12.23 5.90 -12.79
CA ASN A 109 -12.09 7.36 -12.85
C ASN A 109 -12.46 8.11 -11.55
N MET A 110 -12.93 7.39 -10.54
CA MET A 110 -13.19 7.91 -9.19
C MET A 110 -12.10 7.50 -8.18
N HIS A 111 -11.04 6.84 -8.65
CA HIS A 111 -9.96 6.40 -7.78
C HIS A 111 -9.14 7.59 -7.27
N PRO A 112 -8.90 7.73 -5.94
CA PRO A 112 -8.26 8.92 -5.37
C PRO A 112 -6.74 8.97 -5.53
N ILE A 113 -6.12 8.06 -6.28
CA ILE A 113 -4.66 7.99 -6.43
C ILE A 113 -4.04 9.30 -6.93
N HIS A 114 -4.71 10.00 -7.85
CA HIS A 114 -4.23 11.28 -8.37
C HIS A 114 -4.26 12.36 -7.27
N ASN A 115 -5.37 12.45 -6.52
CA ASN A 115 -5.48 13.37 -5.41
C ASN A 115 -4.42 13.12 -4.31
N LEU A 116 -4.12 11.86 -4.02
CA LEU A 116 -3.06 11.49 -3.07
C LEU A 116 -1.68 11.92 -3.56
N LEU A 117 -1.38 11.72 -4.86
CA LEU A 117 -0.12 12.16 -5.45
C LEU A 117 0.00 13.69 -5.43
N GLU A 118 -1.06 14.41 -5.81
CA GLU A 118 -1.12 15.88 -5.79
C GLU A 118 -0.97 16.45 -4.38
N ALA A 119 -1.51 15.77 -3.37
CA ALA A 119 -1.33 16.12 -1.96
C ALA A 119 0.12 15.95 -1.49
N GLY A 120 0.98 15.27 -2.26
CA GLY A 120 2.38 15.02 -1.94
C GLY A 120 2.66 13.68 -1.25
N VAL A 121 1.67 12.78 -1.19
CA VAL A 121 1.89 11.41 -0.68
C VAL A 121 2.73 10.63 -1.68
N HIS A 122 3.70 9.86 -1.19
CA HIS A 122 4.44 8.93 -2.03
C HIS A 122 3.51 7.76 -2.40
N VAL A 123 3.04 7.74 -3.64
CA VAL A 123 2.23 6.64 -4.17
C VAL A 123 2.97 5.89 -5.26
N THR A 124 2.80 4.58 -5.30
CA THR A 124 3.35 3.69 -6.34
C THR A 124 2.23 2.95 -7.04
N VAL A 125 2.46 2.50 -8.27
CA VAL A 125 1.51 1.69 -9.03
C VAL A 125 1.88 0.22 -8.95
N ASN A 126 0.90 -0.61 -8.59
CA ASN A 126 1.09 -2.05 -8.37
C ASN A 126 -0.07 -2.83 -8.98
N SER A 127 0.19 -4.10 -9.31
CA SER A 127 -0.81 -4.94 -9.99
C SER A 127 -1.66 -5.79 -9.06
N ASP A 128 -1.23 -5.94 -7.81
CA ASP A 128 -1.81 -6.91 -6.87
C ASP A 128 -1.90 -8.32 -7.49
N ASN A 129 -2.99 -9.04 -7.31
CA ASN A 129 -3.19 -10.36 -7.86
C ASN A 129 -3.45 -10.29 -9.37
N ARG A 130 -2.40 -10.50 -10.17
CA ARG A 130 -2.43 -10.42 -11.64
C ARG A 130 -3.43 -11.37 -12.28
N THR A 131 -3.67 -12.52 -11.65
CA THR A 131 -4.61 -13.52 -12.17
C THR A 131 -6.06 -13.10 -11.93
N CYS A 132 -6.40 -12.69 -10.72
CA CYS A 132 -7.75 -12.24 -10.36
C CYS A 132 -8.12 -10.94 -11.08
N SER A 133 -7.24 -9.96 -11.05
CA SER A 133 -7.46 -8.65 -11.68
C SER A 133 -7.23 -8.66 -13.20
N ARG A 134 -6.67 -9.74 -13.76
CA ARG A 134 -6.33 -9.88 -15.19
C ARG A 134 -5.50 -8.71 -15.72
N THR A 135 -4.61 -8.21 -14.88
CA THR A 135 -3.79 -7.03 -15.15
C THR A 135 -2.29 -7.35 -15.13
N THR A 136 -1.50 -6.37 -15.50
CA THR A 136 -0.04 -6.36 -15.42
C THR A 136 0.38 -4.96 -15.05
N LEU A 137 1.61 -4.75 -14.56
CA LEU A 137 2.11 -3.42 -14.28
C LEU A 137 2.03 -2.47 -15.49
N GLN A 138 2.23 -3.01 -16.70
CA GLN A 138 2.08 -2.23 -17.92
C GLN A 138 0.63 -1.77 -18.13
N LYS A 139 -0.34 -2.66 -17.94
CA LYS A 139 -1.77 -2.30 -18.04
C LYS A 139 -2.19 -1.32 -16.95
N GLU A 140 -1.68 -1.45 -15.72
CA GLU A 140 -1.96 -0.45 -14.67
C GLU A 140 -1.48 0.95 -15.09
N LYS A 141 -0.30 1.05 -15.72
CA LYS A 141 0.19 2.33 -16.28
C LYS A 141 -0.67 2.86 -17.42
N GLU A 142 -1.19 1.98 -18.26
CA GLU A 142 -2.16 2.33 -19.32
C GLU A 142 -3.46 2.88 -18.70
N VAL A 143 -4.00 2.21 -17.67
CA VAL A 143 -5.18 2.66 -16.92
C VAL A 143 -4.94 4.04 -16.29
N LEU A 144 -3.78 4.27 -15.68
CA LEU A 144 -3.44 5.58 -15.13
C LEU A 144 -3.52 6.69 -16.19
N LYS A 145 -3.01 6.45 -17.39
CA LYS A 145 -3.01 7.42 -18.48
C LYS A 145 -4.40 7.61 -19.09
N GLU A 146 -5.04 6.53 -19.45
CA GLU A 146 -6.26 6.55 -20.26
C GLU A 146 -7.51 6.89 -19.44
N GLU A 147 -7.59 6.41 -18.21
CA GLU A 147 -8.79 6.57 -17.37
C GLU A 147 -8.64 7.66 -16.30
N LEU A 148 -7.41 7.95 -15.86
CA LEU A 148 -7.13 8.88 -14.76
C LEU A 148 -6.32 10.12 -15.20
N GLY A 149 -5.87 10.17 -16.47
CA GLY A 149 -5.22 11.35 -17.05
C GLY A 149 -3.81 11.62 -16.56
N PHE A 150 -3.11 10.61 -16.01
CA PHE A 150 -1.73 10.76 -15.58
C PHE A 150 -0.79 11.07 -16.74
N THR A 151 0.13 11.99 -16.51
CA THR A 151 1.25 12.28 -17.40
C THR A 151 2.37 11.25 -17.27
N ASP A 152 3.28 11.23 -18.25
CA ASP A 152 4.46 10.37 -18.19
C ASP A 152 5.36 10.75 -17.01
N GLU A 153 5.51 12.04 -16.73
CA GLU A 153 6.30 12.59 -15.63
C GLU A 153 5.77 12.13 -14.27
N GLU A 154 4.46 12.11 -14.08
CA GLU A 154 3.85 11.62 -12.83
C GLU A 154 4.07 10.12 -12.64
N ILE A 155 3.97 9.34 -13.71
CA ILE A 155 4.25 7.90 -13.68
C ILE A 155 5.74 7.62 -13.40
N GLU A 156 6.65 8.41 -13.97
CA GLU A 156 8.08 8.32 -13.68
C GLU A 156 8.34 8.64 -12.20
N LYS A 157 7.73 9.69 -11.65
CA LYS A 157 7.82 10.03 -10.22
C LYS A 157 7.32 8.90 -9.32
N MET A 158 6.22 8.25 -9.66
CA MET A 158 5.74 7.08 -8.92
C MET A 158 6.74 5.91 -8.98
N GLN A 159 7.48 5.76 -10.07
CA GLN A 159 8.55 4.75 -10.18
C GLN A 159 9.76 5.11 -9.31
N GLU A 160 10.10 6.39 -9.21
CA GLU A 160 11.13 6.87 -8.28
C GLU A 160 10.75 6.55 -6.84
N TYR A 161 9.53 6.85 -6.42
CA TYR A 161 9.01 6.48 -5.09
C TYR A 161 9.08 4.97 -4.83
N ALA A 162 8.73 4.14 -5.82
CA ALA A 162 8.84 2.69 -5.70
C ALA A 162 10.31 2.23 -5.51
N TRP A 163 11.24 2.96 -6.09
CA TRP A 163 12.67 2.68 -5.98
C TRP A 163 13.23 3.10 -4.62
N GLU A 164 12.78 4.22 -4.09
CA GLU A 164 13.17 4.75 -2.77
C GLU A 164 12.62 3.92 -1.61
N ALA A 165 11.43 3.33 -1.78
CA ALA A 165 10.75 2.53 -0.77
C ALA A 165 11.29 1.09 -0.58
N ARG A 166 12.38 0.71 -1.25
CA ARG A 166 12.96 -0.65 -1.20
C ARG A 166 13.65 -0.97 0.11
#